data_2a210635a6a3ed81aa672a2f0b96f638
#
_entry.id   2a210635a6a3ed81aa672a2f0b96f638
#
_cell.length_a   1.000
_cell.length_b   1.000
_cell.length_c   1.000
_cell.angle_alpha   90.00
_cell.angle_beta   90.00
_cell.angle_gamma   90.00
#
_symmetry.space_group_name_H-M   'P 1'
#
loop_
_entity.id
_entity.type
_entity.pdbx_description
1 polymer ?
#
loop_
_entity_poly.entity_id
_entity_poly.type
_entity_poly.pdbx_seq_one_letter_code
_entity_poly.pdbx_strand_id
1 'polypeptide(L)'
;MTRAMRPLREIAGVLPLVIMCATATGTTVAAEQSVDPPRLLFAERPAVLVLINGSPIYRPIEGTDLERIANAKPFIVRDTAGIHYMKVFDGWMEAYGFRGMWSVAGVPPPGAEQALQRLAATRAVDLLDEMTARPSGSRPTLDDATAPAIYVSTEPAELIVTDGPPRFVAVDGTSLEYVENTTANIFKEPTDEELYVLISGRWLRAWTTDGPWQVVARGDLPSDIQAIPDDSPVWHGARATRAAERK
;
A
#
# COMPACT_ATOMS: atom_id res chain seq x y z
N MET A 1 0.46 40.67 79.23
CA MET A 1 1.62 40.38 80.08
C MET A 1 2.57 39.46 79.29
N THR A 2 3.76 39.98 79.06
CA THR A 2 5.09 39.34 79.02
C THR A 2 5.36 38.32 77.89
N ARG A 3 5.87 38.76 76.74
CA ARG A 3 7.31 38.94 76.43
C ARG A 3 8.18 37.70 76.60
N ALA A 4 8.66 37.12 75.50
CA ALA A 4 10.08 36.73 75.44
C ALA A 4 10.52 36.55 74.00
N MET A 5 11.58 37.19 73.75
CA MET A 5 12.37 37.33 72.50
C MET A 5 13.39 36.17 72.36
N ARG A 6 13.59 35.74 71.09
CA ARG A 6 14.86 35.51 70.37
C ARG A 6 15.87 34.47 70.86
N PRO A 7 16.80 33.96 70.00
CA PRO A 7 17.54 34.71 68.97
C PRO A 7 17.78 33.99 67.59
N LEU A 8 18.33 34.78 66.65
CA LEU A 8 18.96 34.44 65.37
C LEU A 8 20.11 33.42 65.56
N ARG A 9 20.27 32.59 64.53
CA ARG A 9 21.58 32.08 64.12
C ARG A 9 21.75 32.15 62.64
N GLU A 10 22.68 32.97 62.21
CA GLU A 10 23.33 33.00 60.92
C GLU A 10 24.06 31.67 60.67
N ILE A 11 23.98 31.08 59.52
CA ILE A 11 24.99 30.21 58.98
C ILE A 11 25.11 30.43 57.50
N ALA A 12 26.22 31.03 57.15
CA ALA A 12 27.14 30.78 56.05
C ALA A 12 26.62 30.42 54.67
N GLY A 13 27.05 31.24 53.79
CA GLY A 13 27.10 31.23 52.35
C GLY A 13 27.26 29.87 51.67
N VAL A 14 26.40 29.68 50.66
CA VAL A 14 26.65 28.72 49.61
C VAL A 14 26.71 29.49 48.29
N LEU A 15 27.91 29.44 47.68
CA LEU A 15 28.23 29.95 46.38
C LEU A 15 27.24 29.37 45.32
N PRO A 16 26.72 30.13 44.36
CA PRO A 16 26.02 29.56 43.25
C PRO A 16 27.02 28.92 42.29
N LEU A 17 26.90 27.59 42.14
CA LEU A 17 27.57 26.83 41.11
C LEU A 17 26.92 27.22 39.75
N VAL A 18 27.62 28.02 38.97
CA VAL A 18 27.24 28.30 37.58
C VAL A 18 27.51 27.04 36.75
N ILE A 19 26.45 26.27 36.49
CA ILE A 19 26.50 25.20 35.49
C ILE A 19 26.41 25.87 34.13
N MET A 20 27.56 26.00 33.44
CA MET A 20 27.59 26.30 32.01
C MET A 20 26.96 25.10 31.30
N CYS A 21 25.69 25.25 30.88
CA CYS A 21 25.05 24.36 29.91
C CYS A 21 25.71 24.63 28.53
N ALA A 22 26.66 23.79 28.16
CA ALA A 22 27.17 23.75 26.80
C ALA A 22 26.01 23.28 25.90
N THR A 23 25.44 24.22 25.15
CA THR A 23 24.51 23.89 24.06
C THR A 23 25.28 23.22 22.93
N ALA A 24 25.37 21.90 22.99
CA ALA A 24 25.73 21.11 21.81
C ALA A 24 24.60 21.27 20.82
N THR A 25 24.81 22.11 19.80
CA THR A 25 24.02 22.11 18.56
C THR A 25 24.30 20.80 17.84
N GLY A 26 23.67 19.73 18.32
CA GLY A 26 23.58 18.50 17.59
C GLY A 26 22.69 18.74 16.38
N THR A 27 23.31 18.86 15.21
CA THR A 27 22.61 18.69 13.93
C THR A 27 22.07 17.27 13.94
N THR A 28 20.80 17.10 14.29
CA THR A 28 20.07 15.87 14.04
C THR A 28 19.97 15.78 12.52
N VAL A 29 20.91 15.07 11.90
CA VAL A 29 20.69 14.48 10.58
C VAL A 29 19.52 13.54 10.81
N ALA A 30 18.32 13.94 10.38
CA ALA A 30 17.21 13.04 10.24
C ALA A 30 17.74 11.89 9.38
N ALA A 31 17.91 10.72 9.97
CA ALA A 31 18.16 9.52 9.22
C ALA A 31 16.93 9.39 8.29
N GLU A 32 17.15 9.69 7.03
CA GLU A 32 16.23 9.30 5.97
C GLU A 32 16.06 7.79 6.14
N GLN A 33 14.93 7.39 6.72
CA GLN A 33 14.55 6.00 6.74
C GLN A 33 14.42 5.62 5.27
N SER A 34 15.41 4.93 4.74
CA SER A 34 15.30 4.24 3.46
C SER A 34 14.26 3.15 3.68
N VAL A 35 13.01 3.54 3.53
CA VAL A 35 11.93 2.57 3.44
C VAL A 35 12.17 1.88 2.11
N ASP A 36 12.49 0.59 2.14
CA ASP A 36 12.61 -0.22 0.94
C ASP A 36 11.40 0.05 0.05
N PRO A 37 11.59 0.17 -1.28
CA PRO A 37 10.46 0.39 -2.18
C PRO A 37 9.46 -0.75 -2.01
N PRO A 38 8.15 -0.47 -2.09
CA PRO A 38 7.16 -1.54 -2.08
C PRO A 38 7.41 -2.46 -3.27
N ARG A 39 7.08 -3.73 -3.12
CA ARG A 39 7.09 -4.65 -4.24
C ARG A 39 6.06 -4.20 -5.27
N LEU A 40 6.47 -3.98 -6.51
CA LEU A 40 5.54 -3.70 -7.60
C LEU A 40 5.10 -5.01 -8.25
N LEU A 41 3.80 -5.13 -8.44
CA LEU A 41 3.15 -6.26 -9.09
C LEU A 41 2.43 -5.74 -10.32
N PHE A 42 2.62 -6.39 -11.45
CA PHE A 42 2.02 -6.01 -12.72
C PHE A 42 0.99 -7.05 -13.16
N ALA A 43 -0.15 -6.58 -13.63
CA ALA A 43 -1.21 -7.42 -14.16
C ALA A 43 -1.74 -6.83 -15.47
N GLU A 44 -1.89 -7.67 -16.51
CA GLU A 44 -2.43 -7.28 -17.83
C GLU A 44 -3.93 -7.53 -17.96
N ARG A 45 -4.61 -7.77 -16.84
CA ARG A 45 -6.04 -8.00 -16.73
C ARG A 45 -6.53 -7.53 -15.36
N PRO A 46 -7.85 -7.38 -15.15
CA PRO A 46 -8.39 -7.05 -13.85
C PRO A 46 -7.79 -7.92 -12.74
N ALA A 47 -7.33 -7.28 -11.68
CA ALA A 47 -6.63 -7.94 -10.59
C ALA A 47 -6.92 -7.26 -9.25
N VAL A 48 -6.72 -8.02 -8.17
CA VAL A 48 -6.91 -7.59 -6.78
C VAL A 48 -5.63 -7.86 -6.00
N LEU A 49 -5.14 -6.85 -5.29
CA LEU A 49 -4.04 -7.01 -4.34
C LEU A 49 -4.60 -7.23 -2.93
N VAL A 50 -4.22 -8.34 -2.34
CA VAL A 50 -4.51 -8.68 -0.94
C VAL A 50 -3.24 -8.52 -0.12
N LEU A 51 -3.25 -7.58 0.82
CA LEU A 51 -2.16 -7.39 1.76
C LEU A 51 -2.45 -8.11 3.08
N ILE A 52 -1.54 -8.98 3.48
CA ILE A 52 -1.50 -9.61 4.81
C ILE A 52 -0.34 -8.94 5.56
N ASN A 53 -0.61 -8.39 6.73
CA ASN A 53 0.42 -7.70 7.50
C ASN A 53 1.39 -8.70 8.17
N GLY A 54 2.46 -9.07 7.44
CA GLY A 54 3.41 -10.10 7.83
C GLY A 54 2.89 -11.52 7.59
N SER A 55 3.37 -12.49 8.36
CA SER A 55 2.92 -13.89 8.24
C SER A 55 1.44 -14.03 8.59
N PRO A 56 0.67 -14.89 7.88
CA PRO A 56 -0.75 -15.08 8.16
C PRO A 56 -0.99 -15.56 9.60
N ILE A 57 -1.90 -14.89 10.29
CA ILE A 57 -2.34 -15.27 11.64
C ILE A 57 -3.73 -15.86 11.53
N TYR A 58 -3.83 -17.19 11.70
CA TYR A 58 -5.09 -17.90 11.67
C TYR A 58 -5.81 -17.82 13.01
N ARG A 59 -7.10 -17.55 12.98
CA ARG A 59 -7.98 -17.50 14.15
C ARG A 59 -9.24 -18.31 13.90
N PRO A 60 -9.62 -19.23 14.80
CA PRO A 60 -10.88 -19.97 14.69
C PRO A 60 -12.08 -19.02 14.60
N ILE A 61 -13.09 -19.40 13.82
CA ILE A 61 -14.36 -18.70 13.74
C ILE A 61 -15.38 -19.49 14.56
N GLU A 62 -15.88 -18.87 15.62
CA GLU A 62 -16.84 -19.50 16.52
C GLU A 62 -18.07 -20.04 15.79
N GLY A 63 -18.44 -21.29 16.13
CA GLY A 63 -19.56 -22.00 15.52
C GLY A 63 -19.34 -22.53 14.12
N THR A 64 -18.06 -22.63 13.70
CA THR A 64 -17.66 -23.21 12.41
C THR A 64 -16.36 -24.00 12.56
N ASP A 65 -16.04 -24.83 11.57
CA ASP A 65 -14.74 -25.51 11.47
C ASP A 65 -13.72 -24.69 10.64
N LEU A 66 -13.96 -23.38 10.50
CA LEU A 66 -13.14 -22.48 9.70
C LEU A 66 -12.20 -21.66 10.57
N GLU A 67 -11.04 -21.33 10.00
CA GLU A 67 -10.14 -20.34 10.54
C GLU A 67 -10.03 -19.15 9.56
N ARG A 68 -10.00 -17.92 10.08
CA ARG A 68 -9.77 -16.72 9.26
C ARG A 68 -8.33 -16.24 9.37
N ILE A 69 -7.82 -15.58 8.33
CA ILE A 69 -6.59 -14.80 8.39
C ILE A 69 -6.95 -13.46 9.07
N ALA A 70 -6.53 -13.31 10.33
CA ALA A 70 -6.93 -12.19 11.18
C ALA A 70 -6.18 -10.88 10.89
N ASN A 71 -5.00 -10.95 10.29
CA ASN A 71 -4.16 -9.81 9.91
C ASN A 71 -4.25 -9.46 8.42
N ALA A 72 -5.36 -9.82 7.77
CA ALA A 72 -5.78 -9.34 6.47
C ALA A 72 -7.09 -8.56 6.59
N LYS A 73 -7.29 -7.57 5.71
CA LYS A 73 -8.56 -6.83 5.63
C LYS A 73 -9.64 -7.62 4.88
N PRO A 74 -9.37 -8.20 3.70
CA PRO A 74 -10.34 -9.07 3.03
C PRO A 74 -10.70 -10.29 3.90
N PHE A 75 -11.92 -10.79 3.71
CA PHE A 75 -12.37 -11.99 4.39
C PHE A 75 -11.80 -13.23 3.72
N ILE A 76 -10.76 -13.78 4.33
CA ILE A 76 -10.11 -15.00 3.88
C ILE A 76 -10.21 -16.04 4.97
N VAL A 77 -10.79 -17.19 4.63
CA VAL A 77 -10.94 -18.32 5.54
C VAL A 77 -10.21 -19.55 5.01
N ARG A 78 -9.86 -20.45 5.91
CA ARG A 78 -9.30 -21.76 5.61
C ARG A 78 -10.18 -22.84 6.23
N ASP A 79 -10.47 -23.89 5.47
CA ASP A 79 -11.17 -25.07 5.96
C ASP A 79 -10.20 -26.09 6.57
N THR A 80 -10.75 -27.21 7.07
CA THR A 80 -9.96 -28.32 7.67
C THR A 80 -9.12 -29.08 6.65
N ALA A 81 -9.42 -28.98 5.35
CA ALA A 81 -8.61 -29.55 4.27
C ALA A 81 -7.44 -28.63 3.86
N GLY A 82 -7.38 -27.41 4.43
CA GLY A 82 -6.34 -26.44 4.12
C GLY A 82 -6.64 -25.57 2.90
N ILE A 83 -7.83 -25.71 2.31
CA ILE A 83 -8.27 -24.89 1.19
C ILE A 83 -8.64 -23.50 1.73
N HIS A 84 -8.15 -22.46 1.04
CA HIS A 84 -8.46 -21.07 1.36
C HIS A 84 -9.61 -20.59 0.48
N TYR A 85 -10.51 -19.83 1.08
CA TYR A 85 -11.64 -19.23 0.41
C TYR A 85 -11.65 -17.72 0.70
N MET A 86 -11.98 -16.93 -0.30
CA MET A 86 -12.06 -15.47 -0.17
C MET A 86 -13.34 -14.96 -0.85
N LYS A 87 -14.07 -14.10 -0.15
CA LYS A 87 -15.20 -13.39 -0.74
C LYS A 87 -14.69 -12.33 -1.70
N VAL A 88 -15.12 -12.41 -2.95
CA VAL A 88 -14.81 -11.46 -4.01
C VAL A 88 -16.11 -11.13 -4.73
N PHE A 89 -16.49 -9.86 -4.76
CA PHE A 89 -17.75 -9.40 -5.33
C PHE A 89 -18.95 -10.16 -4.70
N ASP A 90 -19.82 -10.70 -5.54
CA ASP A 90 -20.99 -11.49 -5.14
C ASP A 90 -20.68 -13.00 -4.93
N GLY A 91 -19.46 -13.47 -5.33
CA GLY A 91 -19.06 -14.87 -5.31
C GLY A 91 -17.91 -15.19 -4.34
N TRP A 92 -17.36 -16.36 -4.51
CA TRP A 92 -16.23 -16.87 -3.73
C TRP A 92 -15.14 -17.36 -4.65
N MET A 93 -13.90 -17.15 -4.24
CA MET A 93 -12.72 -17.74 -4.87
C MET A 93 -12.06 -18.71 -3.91
N GLU A 94 -11.40 -19.74 -4.44
CA GLU A 94 -10.67 -20.75 -3.67
C GLU A 94 -9.26 -20.96 -4.16
N ALA A 95 -8.37 -21.39 -3.25
CA ALA A 95 -6.98 -21.72 -3.57
C ALA A 95 -6.40 -22.75 -2.59
N TYR A 96 -5.49 -23.61 -3.09
CA TYR A 96 -4.71 -24.51 -2.24
C TYR A 96 -3.56 -23.79 -1.55
N GLY A 97 -3.88 -22.86 -0.67
CA GLY A 97 -2.93 -22.00 0.02
C GLY A 97 -3.09 -20.54 -0.37
N PHE A 98 -2.89 -19.65 0.58
CA PHE A 98 -3.19 -18.22 0.40
C PHE A 98 -2.36 -17.53 -0.71
N ARG A 99 -1.21 -18.08 -1.07
CA ARG A 99 -0.36 -17.63 -2.21
C ARG A 99 -0.56 -18.47 -3.48
N GLY A 100 -1.49 -19.41 -3.46
CA GLY A 100 -1.79 -20.27 -4.60
C GLY A 100 -2.50 -19.53 -5.73
N MET A 101 -2.77 -20.27 -6.82
CA MET A 101 -3.67 -19.77 -7.87
C MET A 101 -5.10 -19.81 -7.34
N TRP A 102 -5.77 -18.68 -7.45
CA TRP A 102 -7.17 -18.53 -7.07
C TRP A 102 -8.07 -18.76 -8.27
N SER A 103 -9.12 -19.55 -8.07
CA SER A 103 -10.18 -19.85 -9.04
C SER A 103 -11.55 -19.60 -8.43
N VAL A 104 -12.57 -19.48 -9.26
CA VAL A 104 -13.95 -19.32 -8.79
C VAL A 104 -14.37 -20.59 -8.05
N ALA A 105 -14.85 -20.44 -6.82
CA ALA A 105 -15.40 -21.53 -6.02
C ALA A 105 -16.87 -21.72 -6.34
N GLY A 106 -17.27 -22.96 -6.64
CA GLY A 106 -18.68 -23.28 -6.91
C GLY A 106 -19.59 -23.14 -5.67
N VAL A 107 -19.07 -23.52 -4.51
CA VAL A 107 -19.81 -23.47 -3.23
C VAL A 107 -18.84 -23.05 -2.11
N PRO A 108 -19.16 -22.00 -1.34
CA PRO A 108 -18.34 -21.64 -0.19
C PRO A 108 -18.41 -22.71 0.90
N PRO A 109 -17.41 -22.79 1.80
CA PRO A 109 -17.44 -23.75 2.89
C PRO A 109 -18.61 -23.46 3.86
N PRO A 110 -19.19 -24.48 4.49
CA PRO A 110 -20.29 -24.31 5.43
C PRO A 110 -19.96 -23.28 6.51
N GLY A 111 -20.89 -22.37 6.80
CA GLY A 111 -20.73 -21.33 7.82
C GLY A 111 -19.95 -20.08 7.36
N ALA A 112 -19.28 -20.09 6.22
CA ALA A 112 -18.50 -18.95 5.74
C ALA A 112 -19.34 -17.69 5.53
N GLU A 113 -20.50 -17.82 4.89
CA GLU A 113 -21.39 -16.68 4.62
C GLU A 113 -21.94 -16.06 5.91
N GLN A 114 -22.35 -16.87 6.88
CA GLN A 114 -22.81 -16.39 8.19
C GLN A 114 -21.68 -15.70 8.98
N ALA A 115 -20.48 -16.27 8.92
CA ALA A 115 -19.30 -15.69 9.54
C ALA A 115 -18.95 -14.34 8.90
N LEU A 116 -19.01 -14.25 7.57
CA LEU A 116 -18.80 -13.01 6.82
C LEU A 116 -19.78 -11.92 7.29
N GLN A 117 -21.08 -12.22 7.33
CA GLN A 117 -22.09 -11.26 7.75
C GLN A 117 -21.85 -10.73 9.17
N ARG A 118 -21.48 -11.59 10.11
CA ARG A 118 -21.16 -11.18 11.49
C ARG A 118 -19.93 -10.27 11.55
N LEU A 119 -18.87 -10.61 10.82
CA LEU A 119 -17.62 -9.85 10.83
C LEU A 119 -17.73 -8.54 10.06
N ALA A 120 -18.47 -8.52 8.96
CA ALA A 120 -18.74 -7.31 8.20
C ALA A 120 -19.56 -6.28 9.00
N ALA A 121 -20.56 -6.76 9.78
CA ALA A 121 -21.35 -5.90 10.65
C ALA A 121 -20.52 -5.16 11.71
N THR A 122 -19.39 -5.72 12.12
CA THR A 122 -18.43 -5.10 13.06
C THR A 122 -17.27 -4.37 12.35
N ARG A 123 -17.28 -4.29 11.02
CA ARG A 123 -16.19 -3.75 10.20
C ARG A 123 -14.84 -4.43 10.47
N ALA A 124 -14.88 -5.69 10.89
CA ALA A 124 -13.67 -6.49 11.13
C ALA A 124 -13.03 -7.01 9.85
N VAL A 125 -13.74 -6.93 8.73
CA VAL A 125 -13.29 -7.30 7.39
C VAL A 125 -13.82 -6.29 6.37
N ASP A 126 -13.06 -6.09 5.30
CA ASP A 126 -13.46 -5.30 4.14
C ASP A 126 -14.05 -6.25 3.09
N LEU A 127 -15.19 -5.85 2.55
CA LEU A 127 -15.79 -6.52 1.40
C LEU A 127 -15.10 -6.00 0.14
N LEU A 128 -14.70 -6.91 -0.74
CA LEU A 128 -14.06 -6.56 -2.02
C LEU A 128 -15.12 -6.24 -3.11
N ASP A 129 -16.25 -5.73 -2.74
CA ASP A 129 -17.37 -5.41 -3.63
C ASP A 129 -17.28 -4.02 -4.26
N GLU A 130 -16.43 -3.13 -3.72
CA GLU A 130 -16.27 -1.74 -4.20
C GLU A 130 -15.10 -1.55 -5.20
N MET A 131 -14.26 -2.57 -5.40
CA MET A 131 -12.96 -2.40 -6.07
C MET A 131 -13.02 -2.08 -7.57
N THR A 132 -14.19 -2.11 -8.19
CA THR A 132 -14.37 -1.62 -9.55
C THR A 132 -15.72 -0.91 -9.67
N ALA A 133 -15.76 0.37 -9.29
CA ALA A 133 -16.88 1.23 -9.66
C ALA A 133 -16.93 1.33 -11.20
N ARG A 134 -17.72 0.47 -11.83
CA ARG A 134 -18.03 0.62 -13.23
C ARG A 134 -18.88 1.87 -13.42
N PRO A 135 -18.71 2.62 -14.51
CA PRO A 135 -19.57 3.78 -14.81
C PRO A 135 -21.07 3.47 -14.82
N SER A 136 -21.44 2.19 -14.96
CA SER A 136 -22.84 1.72 -14.99
C SER A 136 -23.51 1.55 -13.63
N GLY A 137 -22.77 1.72 -12.51
CA GLY A 137 -23.33 1.52 -11.16
C GLY A 137 -23.75 0.08 -10.83
N SER A 138 -23.51 -0.89 -11.73
CA SER A 138 -23.77 -2.31 -11.45
C SER A 138 -22.65 -2.91 -10.63
N ARG A 139 -23.00 -3.69 -9.60
CA ARG A 139 -22.00 -4.48 -8.86
C ARG A 139 -21.37 -5.50 -9.78
N PRO A 140 -20.05 -5.70 -9.72
CA PRO A 140 -19.41 -6.75 -10.50
C PRO A 140 -19.90 -8.12 -10.01
N THR A 141 -20.16 -9.01 -10.98
CA THR A 141 -20.50 -10.41 -10.72
C THR A 141 -19.25 -11.24 -10.91
N LEU A 142 -19.02 -12.21 -10.03
CA LEU A 142 -17.90 -13.14 -10.12
C LEU A 142 -18.31 -14.32 -11.01
N ASP A 143 -17.64 -14.45 -12.14
CA ASP A 143 -17.70 -15.63 -13.02
C ASP A 143 -16.30 -15.95 -13.56
N ASP A 144 -16.11 -17.14 -14.14
CA ASP A 144 -14.81 -17.59 -14.61
C ASP A 144 -14.19 -16.68 -15.68
N ALA A 145 -15.02 -16.00 -16.47
CA ALA A 145 -14.56 -15.12 -17.55
C ALA A 145 -14.13 -13.74 -17.01
N THR A 146 -14.74 -13.29 -15.93
CA THR A 146 -14.53 -11.95 -15.35
C THR A 146 -13.78 -11.98 -14.00
N ALA A 147 -13.46 -13.17 -13.49
CA ALA A 147 -12.75 -13.32 -12.24
C ALA A 147 -11.40 -12.57 -12.27
N PRO A 148 -11.13 -11.69 -11.31
CA PRO A 148 -9.86 -10.98 -11.24
C PRO A 148 -8.72 -11.94 -10.90
N ALA A 149 -7.51 -11.61 -11.35
CA ALA A 149 -6.32 -12.24 -10.80
C ALA A 149 -6.12 -11.81 -9.34
N ILE A 150 -5.80 -12.75 -8.47
CA ILE A 150 -5.56 -12.45 -7.06
C ILE A 150 -4.06 -12.50 -6.78
N TYR A 151 -3.52 -11.38 -6.34
CA TYR A 151 -2.15 -11.25 -5.86
C TYR A 151 -2.16 -11.11 -4.33
N VAL A 152 -1.42 -11.99 -3.64
CA VAL A 152 -1.31 -11.91 -2.18
C VAL A 152 0.13 -11.58 -1.80
N SER A 153 0.30 -10.51 -1.02
CA SER A 153 1.58 -10.13 -0.47
C SER A 153 1.55 -10.07 1.06
N THR A 154 2.65 -10.52 1.67
CA THR A 154 2.89 -10.40 3.12
C THR A 154 3.85 -9.25 3.45
N GLU A 155 4.26 -8.51 2.44
CA GLU A 155 5.14 -7.35 2.48
C GLU A 155 4.43 -6.17 1.82
N PRO A 156 4.86 -4.92 2.08
CA PRO A 156 4.32 -3.77 1.35
C PRO A 156 4.43 -3.98 -0.15
N ALA A 157 3.31 -3.86 -0.85
CA ALA A 157 3.24 -4.05 -2.29
C ALA A 157 2.22 -3.09 -2.91
N GLU A 158 2.41 -2.78 -4.18
CA GLU A 158 1.51 -1.98 -5.01
C GLU A 158 1.19 -2.78 -6.28
N LEU A 159 -0.06 -2.70 -6.73
CA LEU A 159 -0.53 -3.38 -7.93
C LEU A 159 -0.77 -2.38 -9.05
N ILE A 160 -0.12 -2.61 -10.16
CA ILE A 160 -0.29 -1.86 -11.40
C ILE A 160 -1.05 -2.76 -12.38
N VAL A 161 -2.18 -2.25 -12.86
CA VAL A 161 -3.03 -2.98 -13.82
C VAL A 161 -3.01 -2.24 -15.15
N THR A 162 -2.78 -2.98 -16.23
CA THR A 162 -2.94 -2.51 -17.61
C THR A 162 -4.13 -3.23 -18.26
N ASP A 163 -4.74 -2.59 -19.24
CA ASP A 163 -5.78 -3.21 -20.09
C ASP A 163 -5.10 -3.94 -21.26
N GLY A 164 -4.75 -5.21 -21.05
CA GLY A 164 -3.88 -5.99 -21.90
C GLY A 164 -2.40 -5.66 -21.75
N PRO A 165 -1.52 -6.10 -22.66
CA PRO A 165 -0.08 -5.77 -22.61
C PRO A 165 0.16 -4.27 -22.58
N PRO A 166 1.21 -3.78 -21.83
CA PRO A 166 1.52 -2.37 -21.76
C PRO A 166 1.72 -1.75 -23.15
N ARG A 167 0.97 -0.67 -23.45
CA ARG A 167 1.10 0.06 -24.69
C ARG A 167 1.89 1.33 -24.48
N PHE A 168 3.08 1.36 -25.02
CA PHE A 168 3.98 2.52 -24.96
C PHE A 168 3.66 3.49 -26.08
N VAL A 169 3.49 4.76 -25.72
CA VAL A 169 3.18 5.86 -26.64
C VAL A 169 4.15 7.00 -26.37
N ALA A 170 4.67 7.62 -27.43
CA ALA A 170 5.61 8.73 -27.31
C ALA A 170 4.99 9.93 -26.57
N VAL A 171 5.79 10.57 -25.73
CA VAL A 171 5.45 11.84 -25.06
C VAL A 171 5.91 13.00 -25.94
N ASP A 172 4.98 13.80 -26.43
CA ASP A 172 5.26 14.91 -27.34
C ASP A 172 6.32 15.85 -26.77
N GLY A 173 7.32 16.17 -27.61
CA GLY A 173 8.39 17.09 -27.26
C GLY A 173 9.49 16.52 -26.36
N THR A 174 9.49 15.22 -26.12
CA THR A 174 10.50 14.48 -25.35
C THR A 174 10.98 13.25 -26.09
N SER A 175 12.01 12.57 -25.54
CA SER A 175 12.42 11.24 -26.01
C SER A 175 11.66 10.10 -25.34
N LEU A 176 10.79 10.40 -24.36
CA LEU A 176 10.13 9.40 -23.51
C LEU A 176 8.95 8.73 -24.20
N GLU A 177 8.66 7.54 -23.74
CA GLU A 177 7.38 6.86 -23.94
C GLU A 177 6.64 6.73 -22.59
N TYR A 178 5.31 6.72 -22.61
CA TYR A 178 4.50 6.42 -21.43
C TYR A 178 3.52 5.28 -21.73
N VAL A 179 3.07 4.58 -20.67
CA VAL A 179 2.07 3.52 -20.81
C VAL A 179 0.68 4.14 -20.76
N GLU A 180 -0.04 4.12 -21.90
CA GLU A 180 -1.37 4.76 -22.05
C GLU A 180 -2.53 3.95 -21.46
N ASN A 181 -2.42 2.61 -21.42
CA ASN A 181 -3.50 1.70 -21.02
C ASN A 181 -3.45 1.29 -19.54
N THR A 182 -3.06 2.22 -18.67
CA THR A 182 -3.06 2.06 -17.21
C THR A 182 -3.45 3.36 -16.53
N THR A 183 -3.78 3.30 -15.26
CA THR A 183 -3.96 4.50 -14.42
C THR A 183 -2.70 4.87 -13.64
N ALA A 184 -1.62 4.10 -13.76
CA ALA A 184 -0.33 4.37 -13.14
C ALA A 184 0.53 5.26 -14.05
N ASN A 185 1.41 6.07 -13.44
CA ASN A 185 2.36 6.88 -14.19
C ASN A 185 3.62 6.05 -14.45
N ILE A 186 3.73 5.51 -15.64
CA ILE A 186 4.85 4.67 -16.09
C ILE A 186 5.46 5.31 -17.32
N PHE A 187 6.76 5.59 -17.26
CA PHE A 187 7.53 6.14 -18.36
C PHE A 187 8.68 5.19 -18.69
N LYS A 188 9.06 5.17 -19.97
CA LYS A 188 10.22 4.47 -20.44
C LYS A 188 11.17 5.48 -21.09
N GLU A 189 12.44 5.40 -20.75
CA GLU A 189 13.52 6.13 -21.43
C GLU A 189 14.07 5.19 -22.52
N PRO A 190 13.88 5.51 -23.83
CA PRO A 190 14.22 4.57 -24.90
C PRO A 190 15.70 4.32 -25.11
N THR A 191 16.58 5.22 -24.61
CA THR A 191 18.04 5.09 -24.83
C THR A 191 18.65 3.93 -24.07
N ASP A 192 18.22 3.74 -22.82
CA ASP A 192 18.67 2.66 -21.94
C ASP A 192 17.56 1.68 -21.57
N GLU A 193 16.34 1.89 -22.09
CA GLU A 193 15.13 1.10 -21.84
C GLU A 193 14.70 1.07 -20.37
N GLU A 194 15.19 2.00 -19.54
CA GLU A 194 14.88 2.08 -18.13
C GLU A 194 13.43 2.54 -17.91
N LEU A 195 12.72 1.85 -17.03
CA LEU A 195 11.35 2.16 -16.63
C LEU A 195 11.36 3.06 -15.39
N TYR A 196 10.53 4.08 -15.40
CA TYR A 196 10.29 4.98 -14.28
C TYR A 196 8.82 4.93 -13.89
N VAL A 197 8.52 4.71 -12.61
CA VAL A 197 7.15 4.64 -12.08
C VAL A 197 6.99 5.62 -10.94
N LEU A 198 5.92 6.44 -10.98
CA LEU A 198 5.55 7.31 -9.87
C LEU A 198 4.42 6.67 -9.07
N ILE A 199 4.73 6.28 -7.83
CA ILE A 199 3.78 5.67 -6.90
C ILE A 199 3.83 6.38 -5.55
N SER A 200 2.66 6.78 -5.05
CA SER A 200 2.52 7.43 -3.73
C SER A 200 3.49 8.61 -3.54
N GLY A 201 3.74 9.38 -4.61
CA GLY A 201 4.64 10.54 -4.62
C GLY A 201 6.13 10.20 -4.67
N ARG A 202 6.50 8.93 -4.80
CA ARG A 202 7.89 8.48 -4.93
C ARG A 202 8.16 7.94 -6.32
N TRP A 203 9.32 8.28 -6.85
CA TRP A 203 9.81 7.73 -8.09
C TRP A 203 10.61 6.47 -7.85
N LEU A 204 10.32 5.46 -8.65
CA LEU A 204 11.04 4.19 -8.69
C LEU A 204 11.53 3.94 -10.11
N ARG A 205 12.68 3.28 -10.26
CA ARG A 205 13.20 2.86 -11.55
C ARG A 205 13.62 1.40 -11.56
N ALA A 206 13.54 0.76 -12.72
CA ALA A 206 14.04 -0.58 -13.01
C ALA A 206 14.18 -0.79 -14.52
N TRP A 207 14.94 -1.78 -14.93
CA TRP A 207 15.03 -2.16 -16.37
C TRP A 207 13.86 -3.06 -16.81
N THR A 208 13.20 -3.73 -15.89
CA THR A 208 12.06 -4.59 -16.21
C THR A 208 10.96 -4.41 -15.16
N THR A 209 9.74 -4.81 -15.50
CA THR A 209 8.60 -4.81 -14.58
C THR A 209 8.81 -5.69 -13.35
N ASP A 210 9.67 -6.71 -13.45
CA ASP A 210 9.99 -7.59 -12.33
C ASP A 210 11.00 -6.97 -11.35
N GLY A 211 11.61 -5.84 -11.71
CA GLY A 211 12.59 -5.13 -10.91
C GLY A 211 14.03 -5.68 -11.03
N PRO A 212 14.89 -5.51 -10.03
CA PRO A 212 14.61 -4.85 -8.76
C PRO A 212 14.34 -3.34 -8.92
N TRP A 213 13.33 -2.83 -8.21
CA TRP A 213 12.97 -1.41 -8.21
C TRP A 213 13.83 -0.63 -7.22
N GLN A 214 14.29 0.54 -7.63
CA GLN A 214 15.11 1.44 -6.82
C GLN A 214 14.42 2.79 -6.70
N VAL A 215 14.48 3.39 -5.51
CA VAL A 215 13.99 4.75 -5.29
C VAL A 215 14.92 5.73 -6.02
N VAL A 216 14.32 6.69 -6.73
CA VAL A 216 15.03 7.75 -7.45
C VAL A 216 14.64 9.11 -6.86
N ALA A 217 15.62 9.92 -6.51
CA ALA A 217 15.34 11.29 -6.13
C ALA A 217 14.88 12.10 -7.35
N ARG A 218 13.99 13.09 -7.13
CA ARG A 218 13.44 13.89 -8.22
C ARG A 218 14.53 14.57 -9.07
N GLY A 219 15.64 14.96 -8.45
CA GLY A 219 16.76 15.58 -9.15
C GLY A 219 17.58 14.63 -10.04
N ASP A 220 17.44 13.33 -9.81
CA ASP A 220 18.15 12.28 -10.55
C ASP A 220 17.30 11.65 -11.67
N LEU A 221 16.07 12.15 -11.85
CA LEU A 221 15.21 11.74 -12.98
C LEU A 221 15.77 12.27 -14.30
N PRO A 222 15.51 11.59 -15.43
CA PRO A 222 15.74 12.13 -16.76
C PRO A 222 15.16 13.53 -16.92
N SER A 223 15.91 14.42 -17.59
CA SER A 223 15.49 15.81 -17.82
C SER A 223 14.12 15.90 -18.50
N ASP A 224 13.83 14.96 -19.38
CA ASP A 224 12.58 14.89 -20.11
C ASP A 224 11.38 14.62 -19.19
N ILE A 225 11.53 13.73 -18.19
CA ILE A 225 10.48 13.53 -17.15
C ILE A 225 10.25 14.80 -16.37
N GLN A 226 11.34 15.51 -16.01
CA GLN A 226 11.25 16.76 -15.26
C GLN A 226 10.61 17.89 -16.07
N ALA A 227 10.74 17.85 -17.39
CA ALA A 227 10.21 18.85 -18.32
C ALA A 227 8.73 18.65 -18.67
N ILE A 228 8.13 17.50 -18.37
CA ILE A 228 6.70 17.25 -18.64
C ILE A 228 5.84 18.24 -17.83
N PRO A 229 5.00 19.07 -18.48
CA PRO A 229 4.12 20.02 -17.80
C PRO A 229 3.17 19.31 -16.81
N ASP A 230 2.88 19.96 -15.68
CA ASP A 230 2.00 19.40 -14.64
C ASP A 230 0.57 19.12 -15.12
N ASP A 231 0.10 19.81 -16.14
CA ASP A 231 -1.21 19.66 -16.76
C ASP A 231 -1.19 18.75 -18.00
N SER A 232 -0.07 18.12 -18.30
CA SER A 232 0.05 17.19 -19.41
C SER A 232 -0.91 15.99 -19.25
N PRO A 233 -1.60 15.59 -20.33
CA PRO A 233 -2.53 14.45 -20.29
C PRO A 233 -1.84 13.10 -20.02
N VAL A 234 -0.52 13.02 -20.16
CA VAL A 234 0.24 11.80 -19.85
C VAL A 234 0.28 11.45 -18.34
N TRP A 235 -0.09 12.41 -17.49
CA TRP A 235 -0.18 12.16 -16.06
C TRP A 235 -1.49 11.46 -15.70
N HIS A 236 -1.42 10.20 -15.31
CA HIS A 236 -2.54 9.45 -14.77
C HIS A 236 -2.61 9.65 -13.25
N GLY A 237 -3.74 10.14 -12.72
CA GLY A 237 -3.97 10.23 -11.27
C GLY A 237 -3.11 11.21 -10.47
N ALA A 238 -2.13 11.89 -11.06
CA ALA A 238 -1.17 12.75 -10.37
C ALA A 238 -1.76 14.08 -9.85
N ARG A 239 -2.99 14.43 -10.22
CA ARG A 239 -3.63 15.69 -9.78
C ARG A 239 -3.89 15.76 -8.27
N ALA A 240 -4.10 14.62 -7.61
CA ALA A 240 -4.41 14.60 -6.17
C ALA A 240 -3.17 14.78 -5.29
N THR A 241 -2.01 14.24 -5.69
CA THR A 241 -0.79 14.25 -4.87
C THR A 241 -0.07 15.60 -4.92
N ARG A 242 -0.06 16.29 -6.07
CA ARG A 242 0.56 17.62 -6.20
C ARG A 242 -0.21 18.76 -5.55
N ALA A 243 -1.53 18.62 -5.38
CA ALA A 243 -2.34 19.61 -4.65
C ALA A 243 -2.08 19.55 -3.14
N ALA A 244 -1.67 18.41 -2.60
CA ALA A 244 -1.34 18.23 -1.19
C ALA A 244 0.06 18.79 -0.82
N GLU A 245 1.00 18.81 -1.78
CA GLU A 245 2.36 19.34 -1.58
C GLU A 245 2.46 20.88 -1.63
N ARG A 246 1.38 21.58 -2.00
CA ARG A 246 1.32 23.06 -2.07
C ARG A 246 0.59 23.72 -0.89
N LYS A 247 0.26 22.97 0.14
CA LYS A 247 -0.26 23.49 1.41
C LYS A 247 0.73 23.21 2.53
#